data_5c19171862c370136cb11f4bf8598629
#
_entry.id   5c19171862c370136cb11f4bf8598629
#
_cell.length_a   1.000
_cell.length_b   1.000
_cell.length_c   1.000
_cell.angle_alpha   90.00
_cell.angle_beta   90.00
_cell.angle_gamma   90.00
#
_symmetry.space_group_name_H-M   'P 1'
#
loop_
_entity.id
_entity.type
_entity.pdbx_description
1 polymer ?
#
loop_
_entity_poly.entity_id
_entity_poly.type
_entity_poly.pdbx_seq_one_letter_code
_entity_poly.pdbx_strand_id
1 'polypeptide(L)'
;MRKRERWNIDTIDLTEGKPQKTDKKTDSPVKSFIKKHWKKALLILGIAYLIVLIFGFASTRYYTDEDGNRRAYRLTFSDMELQDDYRVLKDQLTDIRDLLSDIAVVDIHLANGAYTDFEASTLYIELLDEKLDVMIPKISAMNLQKEQEPIREAMESILSYDLALYLQNISKALKSGDTATAQTALTYRASALKTYEVIENEMKAIAEKLKLETGSYYEWELYKAAEKKDSGAVLKTGKEETSEQ
;
A
#
# COMPACT_ATOMS: atom_id res chain seq x y z
N MET A 1 35.37 -85.57 3.49
CA MET A 1 36.56 -85.39 2.63
C MET A 1 36.23 -84.41 1.50
N ARG A 2 36.67 -83.19 1.59
CA ARG A 2 36.46 -82.16 0.53
C ARG A 2 37.81 -81.93 -0.14
N LYS A 3 37.88 -82.22 -1.48
CA LYS A 3 39.05 -81.99 -2.33
C LYS A 3 39.25 -80.46 -2.48
N ARG A 4 40.47 -80.00 -2.16
CA ARG A 4 40.93 -78.61 -2.52
C ARG A 4 41.45 -78.66 -3.96
N GLU A 5 40.83 -77.91 -4.82
CA GLU A 5 41.37 -77.63 -6.16
C GLU A 5 42.50 -76.62 -6.03
N ARG A 6 43.67 -76.94 -6.55
CA ARG A 6 44.82 -76.08 -6.66
C ARG A 6 44.65 -75.25 -7.94
N TRP A 7 44.68 -74.00 -7.81
CA TRP A 7 44.79 -73.09 -8.93
C TRP A 7 46.22 -73.09 -9.45
N ASN A 8 46.41 -73.47 -10.72
CA ASN A 8 47.64 -73.28 -11.46
C ASN A 8 47.77 -71.85 -11.86
N ILE A 9 48.84 -71.21 -11.38
CA ILE A 9 49.24 -69.92 -11.86
C ILE A 9 50.22 -70.16 -13.02
N ASP A 10 49.68 -70.13 -14.22
CA ASP A 10 50.55 -70.14 -15.42
C ASP A 10 51.20 -68.75 -15.56
N THR A 11 52.49 -68.82 -15.70
CA THR A 11 53.45 -67.75 -15.94
C THR A 11 52.99 -66.79 -17.07
N ILE A 12 52.76 -65.54 -16.73
CA ILE A 12 52.53 -64.51 -17.71
C ILE A 12 53.89 -64.15 -18.31
N ASP A 13 54.01 -64.42 -19.59
CA ASP A 13 55.15 -64.06 -20.43
C ASP A 13 55.22 -62.56 -20.64
N LEU A 14 56.27 -61.93 -20.07
CA LEU A 14 56.57 -60.51 -20.22
C LEU A 14 57.40 -60.26 -21.47
N THR A 15 56.79 -60.39 -22.66
CA THR A 15 57.39 -59.88 -23.88
C THR A 15 56.88 -58.49 -24.22
N GLU A 16 57.82 -57.61 -24.31
CA GLU A 16 57.78 -56.22 -24.73
C GLU A 16 56.73 -55.90 -25.80
N GLY A 17 55.61 -55.28 -25.41
CA GLY A 17 54.68 -54.59 -26.30
C GLY A 17 54.93 -53.06 -26.21
N LYS A 18 55.50 -52.48 -27.26
CA LYS A 18 55.60 -51.01 -27.40
C LYS A 18 54.27 -50.33 -27.07
N PRO A 19 54.27 -49.20 -26.35
CA PRO A 19 53.01 -48.50 -26.07
C PRO A 19 52.49 -47.90 -27.39
N GLN A 20 51.38 -48.45 -27.90
CA GLN A 20 50.57 -47.80 -28.92
C GLN A 20 49.99 -46.54 -28.31
N LYS A 21 50.45 -45.37 -28.79
CA LYS A 21 49.78 -44.09 -28.59
C LYS A 21 48.44 -44.10 -29.31
N THR A 22 47.38 -44.48 -28.61
CA THR A 22 45.99 -44.26 -28.99
C THR A 22 45.27 -43.55 -27.87
N ASP A 23 45.71 -42.34 -27.59
CA ASP A 23 44.91 -41.38 -26.82
C ASP A 23 44.34 -40.31 -27.76
N LYS A 24 43.42 -40.72 -28.61
CA LYS A 24 42.37 -39.79 -29.02
C LYS A 24 41.34 -39.79 -27.87
N LYS A 25 41.62 -38.96 -26.86
CA LYS A 25 40.56 -38.54 -25.94
C LYS A 25 39.43 -38.00 -26.77
N THR A 26 38.43 -38.76 -27.07
CA THR A 26 37.15 -38.33 -27.63
C THR A 26 36.54 -37.43 -26.56
N ASP A 27 36.75 -36.12 -26.72
CA ASP A 27 36.09 -35.12 -25.86
C ASP A 27 34.59 -35.44 -25.87
N SER A 28 34.02 -35.65 -24.69
CA SER A 28 32.60 -35.95 -24.59
C SER A 28 31.81 -34.85 -25.33
N PRO A 29 30.70 -35.20 -26.01
CA PRO A 29 29.94 -34.22 -26.78
C PRO A 29 29.53 -32.96 -25.97
N VAL A 30 29.42 -33.14 -24.63
CA VAL A 30 29.18 -32.09 -23.68
C VAL A 30 30.35 -31.10 -23.57
N LYS A 31 31.61 -31.61 -23.54
CA LYS A 31 32.82 -30.75 -23.48
C LYS A 31 33.01 -29.93 -24.75
N SER A 32 32.75 -30.52 -25.93
CA SER A 32 32.84 -29.81 -27.21
C SER A 32 31.77 -28.73 -27.35
N PHE A 33 30.55 -29.02 -26.89
CA PHE A 33 29.43 -28.06 -26.86
C PHE A 33 29.74 -26.88 -25.92
N ILE A 34 30.20 -27.15 -24.70
CA ILE A 34 30.60 -26.12 -23.73
C ILE A 34 31.72 -25.25 -24.33
N LYS A 35 32.75 -25.84 -24.92
CA LYS A 35 33.88 -25.11 -25.52
C LYS A 35 33.44 -24.20 -26.67
N LYS A 36 32.42 -24.61 -27.43
CA LYS A 36 31.88 -23.81 -28.57
C LYS A 36 30.97 -22.67 -28.11
N HIS A 37 30.26 -22.85 -26.99
CA HIS A 37 29.22 -21.88 -26.57
C HIS A 37 29.51 -21.20 -25.21
N TRP A 38 30.70 -21.43 -24.61
CA TRP A 38 31.06 -20.93 -23.29
C TRP A 38 30.92 -19.40 -23.16
N LYS A 39 31.28 -18.63 -24.22
CA LYS A 39 31.12 -17.18 -24.24
C LYS A 39 29.65 -16.74 -24.15
N LYS A 40 28.77 -17.47 -24.86
CA LYS A 40 27.31 -17.22 -24.79
C LYS A 40 26.76 -17.62 -23.43
N ALA A 41 27.21 -18.76 -22.88
CA ALA A 41 26.84 -19.20 -21.55
C ALA A 41 27.26 -18.20 -20.45
N LEU A 42 28.49 -17.67 -20.53
CA LEU A 42 28.98 -16.65 -19.61
C LEU A 42 28.19 -15.34 -19.74
N LEU A 43 27.83 -14.93 -20.96
CA LEU A 43 27.01 -13.74 -21.18
C LEU A 43 25.62 -13.89 -20.57
N ILE A 44 24.97 -15.05 -20.77
CA ILE A 44 23.66 -15.36 -20.17
C ILE A 44 23.76 -15.36 -18.64
N LEU A 45 24.79 -15.97 -18.09
CA LEU A 45 25.04 -16.05 -16.65
C LEU A 45 25.34 -14.67 -16.05
N GLY A 46 26.06 -13.82 -16.79
CA GLY A 46 26.32 -12.42 -16.46
C GLY A 46 25.05 -11.60 -16.44
N ILE A 47 24.19 -11.75 -17.45
CA ILE A 47 22.88 -11.07 -17.50
C ILE A 47 21.99 -11.56 -16.34
N ALA A 48 21.91 -12.86 -16.11
CA ALA A 48 21.14 -13.43 -15.00
C ALA A 48 21.62 -12.91 -13.64
N TYR A 49 22.94 -12.85 -13.44
CA TYR A 49 23.54 -12.26 -12.24
C TYR A 49 23.19 -10.79 -12.06
N LEU A 50 23.23 -10.02 -13.15
CA LEU A 50 22.90 -8.60 -13.15
C LEU A 50 21.42 -8.36 -12.82
N ILE A 51 20.53 -9.19 -13.35
CA ILE A 51 19.09 -9.19 -13.01
C ILE A 51 18.90 -9.48 -11.51
N VAL A 52 19.60 -10.49 -10.96
CA VAL A 52 19.53 -10.83 -9.53
C VAL A 52 20.03 -9.68 -8.67
N LEU A 53 21.12 -9.00 -9.08
CA LEU A 53 21.62 -7.82 -8.37
C LEU A 53 20.63 -6.67 -8.39
N ILE A 54 20.09 -6.33 -9.57
CA ILE A 54 19.10 -5.25 -9.71
C ILE A 54 17.87 -5.56 -8.85
N PHE A 55 17.37 -6.80 -8.92
CA PHE A 55 16.23 -7.24 -8.12
C PHE A 55 16.55 -7.21 -6.62
N GLY A 56 17.74 -7.64 -6.21
CA GLY A 56 18.21 -7.57 -4.83
C GLY A 56 18.24 -6.15 -4.29
N PHE A 57 18.74 -5.19 -5.08
CA PHE A 57 18.75 -3.78 -4.70
C PHE A 57 17.32 -3.20 -4.66
N ALA A 58 16.51 -3.46 -5.68
CA ALA A 58 15.13 -2.96 -5.77
C ALA A 58 14.23 -3.49 -4.64
N SER A 59 14.48 -4.73 -4.17
CA SER A 59 13.71 -5.38 -3.11
C SER A 59 14.20 -5.07 -1.69
N THR A 60 15.36 -4.41 -1.54
CA THR A 60 15.91 -4.11 -0.20
C THR A 60 15.54 -2.70 0.23
N ARG A 61 14.90 -2.59 1.40
CA ARG A 61 14.61 -1.33 2.07
C ARG A 61 15.44 -1.20 3.33
N TYR A 62 15.74 0.04 3.68
CA TYR A 62 16.40 0.36 4.93
C TYR A 62 15.41 1.13 5.80
N TYR A 63 15.29 0.74 7.05
CA TYR A 63 14.48 1.42 8.05
C TYR A 63 15.29 1.59 9.34
N THR A 64 14.90 2.54 10.17
CA THR A 64 15.49 2.75 11.50
C THR A 64 14.59 2.05 12.51
N ASP A 65 15.16 1.16 13.34
CA ASP A 65 14.42 0.50 14.41
C ASP A 65 14.19 1.45 15.61
N GLU A 66 13.44 0.99 16.60
CA GLU A 66 13.13 1.75 17.82
C GLU A 66 14.38 2.15 18.61
N ASP A 67 15.47 1.40 18.47
CA ASP A 67 16.77 1.67 19.10
C ASP A 67 17.64 2.65 18.28
N GLY A 68 17.14 3.17 17.17
CA GLY A 68 17.86 4.08 16.28
C GLY A 68 18.85 3.39 15.32
N ASN A 69 18.87 2.05 15.24
CA ASN A 69 19.77 1.31 14.37
C ASN A 69 19.16 1.16 12.96
N ARG A 70 20.00 1.37 11.94
CA ARG A 70 19.59 1.16 10.55
C ARG A 70 19.61 -0.32 10.20
N ARG A 71 18.44 -0.88 9.84
CA ARG A 71 18.26 -2.27 9.45
C ARG A 71 17.82 -2.40 8.00
N ALA A 72 18.18 -3.52 7.37
CA ALA A 72 17.72 -3.86 6.03
C ALA A 72 16.52 -4.81 6.12
N TYR A 73 15.48 -4.51 5.38
CA TYR A 73 14.32 -5.36 5.18
C TYR A 73 14.20 -5.74 3.69
N ARG A 74 14.08 -7.03 3.41
CA ARG A 74 13.95 -7.51 2.04
C ARG A 74 12.49 -7.80 1.74
N LEU A 75 11.94 -7.07 0.79
CA LEU A 75 10.59 -7.27 0.30
C LEU A 75 10.48 -8.63 -0.42
N THR A 76 9.44 -9.37 -0.13
CA THR A 76 9.00 -10.53 -0.93
C THR A 76 8.21 -10.05 -2.15
N PHE A 77 7.88 -10.95 -3.09
CA PHE A 77 6.99 -10.62 -4.20
C PHE A 77 5.61 -10.15 -3.71
N SER A 78 5.06 -10.85 -2.71
CA SER A 78 3.80 -10.46 -2.09
C SER A 78 3.87 -9.09 -1.41
N ASP A 79 5.03 -8.72 -0.80
CA ASP A 79 5.20 -7.40 -0.21
C ASP A 79 5.29 -6.30 -1.30
N MET A 80 5.84 -6.62 -2.48
CA MET A 80 5.87 -5.67 -3.61
C MET A 80 4.47 -5.41 -4.16
N GLU A 81 3.67 -6.46 -4.35
CA GLU A 81 2.28 -6.34 -4.77
C GLU A 81 1.46 -5.57 -3.73
N LEU A 82 1.62 -5.90 -2.45
CA LEU A 82 0.98 -5.17 -1.35
C LEU A 82 1.40 -3.69 -1.31
N GLN A 83 2.65 -3.39 -1.66
CA GLN A 83 3.13 -2.01 -1.75
C GLN A 83 2.49 -1.24 -2.89
N ASP A 84 2.27 -1.87 -4.03
CA ASP A 84 1.58 -1.24 -5.16
C ASP A 84 0.11 -0.97 -4.82
N ASP A 85 -0.58 -1.94 -4.19
CA ASP A 85 -1.93 -1.75 -3.65
C ASP A 85 -1.97 -0.62 -2.61
N TYR A 86 -1.01 -0.60 -1.67
CA TYR A 86 -0.92 0.45 -0.66
C TYR A 86 -0.81 1.85 -1.27
N ARG A 87 -0.03 2.01 -2.34
CA ARG A 87 0.11 3.33 -3.01
C ARG A 87 -1.22 3.78 -3.61
N VAL A 88 -1.89 2.90 -4.35
CA VAL A 88 -3.17 3.20 -4.97
C VAL A 88 -4.22 3.54 -3.91
N LEU A 89 -4.31 2.75 -2.84
CA LEU A 89 -5.22 2.99 -1.73
C LEU A 89 -4.91 4.31 -1.01
N LYS A 90 -3.62 4.62 -0.78
CA LYS A 90 -3.19 5.85 -0.13
C LYS A 90 -3.58 7.09 -0.92
N ASP A 91 -3.43 7.06 -2.25
CA ASP A 91 -3.81 8.18 -3.11
C ASP A 91 -5.32 8.43 -3.03
N GLN A 92 -6.15 7.37 -3.08
CA GLN A 92 -7.60 7.52 -2.94
C GLN A 92 -8.03 7.93 -1.51
N LEU A 93 -7.35 7.43 -0.49
CA LEU A 93 -7.62 7.85 0.88
C LEU A 93 -7.29 9.34 1.09
N THR A 94 -6.25 9.83 0.41
CA THR A 94 -5.93 11.27 0.39
C THR A 94 -7.04 12.07 -0.28
N ASP A 95 -7.55 11.62 -1.42
CA ASP A 95 -8.67 12.27 -2.11
C ASP A 95 -9.92 12.32 -1.20
N ILE A 96 -10.23 11.24 -0.48
CA ILE A 96 -11.36 11.20 0.50
C ILE A 96 -11.11 12.18 1.64
N ARG A 97 -9.90 12.26 2.17
CA ARG A 97 -9.52 13.21 3.22
C ARG A 97 -9.73 14.67 2.76
N ASP A 98 -9.30 14.97 1.55
CA ASP A 98 -9.42 16.30 0.98
C ASP A 98 -10.90 16.68 0.78
N LEU A 99 -11.74 15.73 0.35
CA LEU A 99 -13.19 15.94 0.31
C LEU A 99 -13.81 16.19 1.71
N LEU A 100 -13.40 15.40 2.72
CA LEU A 100 -13.84 15.61 4.11
C LEU A 100 -13.41 16.99 4.63
N SER A 101 -12.22 17.47 4.23
CA SER A 101 -11.73 18.81 4.54
C SER A 101 -12.56 19.88 3.86
N ASP A 102 -12.90 19.72 2.58
CA ASP A 102 -13.76 20.67 1.85
C ASP A 102 -15.14 20.77 2.50
N ILE A 103 -15.72 19.64 2.91
CA ILE A 103 -16.99 19.61 3.67
C ILE A 103 -16.85 20.36 4.99
N ALA A 104 -15.75 20.13 5.73
CA ALA A 104 -15.52 20.79 7.01
C ALA A 104 -15.37 22.31 6.85
N VAL A 105 -14.78 22.79 5.75
CA VAL A 105 -14.69 24.23 5.43
C VAL A 105 -16.09 24.82 5.23
N VAL A 106 -16.96 24.16 4.48
CA VAL A 106 -18.35 24.63 4.30
C VAL A 106 -19.09 24.67 5.64
N ASP A 107 -18.95 23.62 6.47
CA ASP A 107 -19.58 23.55 7.81
C ASP A 107 -19.13 24.69 8.72
N ILE A 108 -17.83 25.00 8.74
CA ILE A 108 -17.26 26.07 9.57
C ILE A 108 -17.76 27.43 9.09
N HIS A 109 -17.78 27.69 7.80
CA HIS A 109 -18.26 28.97 7.24
C HIS A 109 -19.76 29.15 7.45
N LEU A 110 -20.53 28.07 7.36
CA LEU A 110 -21.96 28.13 7.69
C LEU A 110 -22.17 28.42 9.18
N ALA A 111 -21.47 27.73 10.07
CA ALA A 111 -21.57 27.92 11.52
C ALA A 111 -21.18 29.35 11.97
N ASN A 112 -20.22 29.96 11.29
CA ASN A 112 -19.74 31.31 11.56
C ASN A 112 -20.58 32.39 10.87
N GLY A 113 -21.63 32.03 10.11
CA GLY A 113 -22.45 32.95 9.35
C GLY A 113 -21.79 33.61 8.14
N ALA A 114 -20.62 33.03 7.70
CA ALA A 114 -19.95 33.49 6.48
C ALA A 114 -20.69 33.03 5.21
N TYR A 115 -21.40 31.89 5.30
CA TYR A 115 -22.32 31.44 4.26
C TYR A 115 -23.76 31.46 4.77
N THR A 116 -24.68 31.81 3.87
CA THR A 116 -26.11 31.61 4.07
C THR A 116 -26.46 30.15 3.88
N ASP A 117 -27.62 29.70 4.40
CA ASP A 117 -28.14 28.36 4.20
C ASP A 117 -28.24 27.98 2.72
N PHE A 118 -28.59 28.95 1.86
CA PHE A 118 -28.69 28.75 0.43
C PHE A 118 -27.31 28.53 -0.21
N GLU A 119 -26.31 29.36 0.10
CA GLU A 119 -24.95 29.22 -0.40
C GLU A 119 -24.33 27.89 0.03
N ALA A 120 -24.40 27.56 1.31
CA ALA A 120 -23.89 26.27 1.83
C ALA A 120 -24.60 25.10 1.15
N SER A 121 -25.92 25.16 0.97
CA SER A 121 -26.66 24.08 0.31
C SER A 121 -26.23 23.88 -1.15
N THR A 122 -25.85 24.95 -1.84
CA THR A 122 -25.35 24.91 -3.22
C THR A 122 -23.97 24.25 -3.25
N LEU A 123 -23.06 24.66 -2.36
CA LEU A 123 -21.72 24.08 -2.25
C LEU A 123 -21.76 22.59 -1.93
N TYR A 124 -22.66 22.13 -1.06
CA TYR A 124 -22.79 20.70 -0.79
C TYR A 124 -23.24 19.90 -2.02
N ILE A 125 -24.11 20.45 -2.87
CA ILE A 125 -24.49 19.79 -4.13
C ILE A 125 -23.33 19.80 -5.13
N GLU A 126 -22.57 20.89 -5.22
CA GLU A 126 -21.37 20.92 -6.07
C GLU A 126 -20.34 19.86 -5.64
N LEU A 127 -20.10 19.69 -4.32
CA LEU A 127 -19.23 18.61 -3.83
C LEU A 127 -19.77 17.23 -4.17
N LEU A 128 -21.10 17.01 -4.10
CA LEU A 128 -21.73 15.78 -4.52
C LEU A 128 -21.50 15.49 -6.00
N ASP A 129 -21.86 16.44 -6.85
CA ASP A 129 -21.87 16.24 -8.31
C ASP A 129 -20.44 16.25 -8.91
N GLU A 130 -19.55 17.12 -8.42
CA GLU A 130 -18.22 17.26 -9.03
C GLU A 130 -17.16 16.34 -8.45
N LYS A 131 -17.26 16.03 -7.14
CA LYS A 131 -16.24 15.22 -6.45
C LYS A 131 -16.62 13.75 -6.37
N LEU A 132 -17.81 13.42 -5.84
CA LEU A 132 -18.19 12.03 -5.65
C LEU A 132 -18.34 11.29 -6.98
N ASP A 133 -18.97 11.94 -7.98
CA ASP A 133 -19.17 11.32 -9.30
C ASP A 133 -17.86 10.97 -10.01
N VAL A 134 -16.76 11.65 -9.66
CA VAL A 134 -15.42 11.35 -10.18
C VAL A 134 -14.71 10.31 -9.34
N MET A 135 -14.87 10.35 -8.01
CA MET A 135 -14.11 9.48 -7.07
C MET A 135 -14.66 8.04 -7.03
N ILE A 136 -16.01 7.89 -7.02
CA ILE A 136 -16.64 6.56 -6.94
C ILE A 136 -16.18 5.62 -8.07
N PRO A 137 -16.23 6.01 -9.36
CA PRO A 137 -15.75 5.16 -10.44
C PRO A 137 -14.26 4.82 -10.34
N LYS A 138 -13.41 5.74 -9.84
CA LYS A 138 -11.99 5.48 -9.65
C LYS A 138 -11.76 4.38 -8.62
N ILE A 139 -12.47 4.44 -7.48
CA ILE A 139 -12.36 3.45 -6.42
C ILE A 139 -12.92 2.10 -6.87
N SER A 140 -14.10 2.08 -7.51
CA SER A 140 -14.70 0.85 -8.02
C SER A 140 -13.85 0.16 -9.11
N ALA A 141 -13.04 0.92 -9.85
CA ALA A 141 -12.17 0.38 -10.90
C ALA A 141 -10.80 -0.10 -10.39
N MET A 142 -10.48 0.05 -9.09
CA MET A 142 -9.23 -0.44 -8.54
C MET A 142 -9.15 -1.96 -8.61
N ASN A 143 -8.02 -2.46 -9.09
CA ASN A 143 -7.72 -3.89 -9.12
C ASN A 143 -6.69 -4.18 -8.03
N LEU A 144 -7.14 -4.71 -6.91
CA LEU A 144 -6.35 -4.97 -5.72
C LEU A 144 -6.25 -6.47 -5.44
N GLN A 145 -5.30 -6.86 -4.59
CA GLN A 145 -5.29 -8.19 -4.03
C GLN A 145 -6.54 -8.43 -3.18
N LYS A 146 -6.96 -9.69 -3.11
CA LYS A 146 -8.18 -10.09 -2.38
C LYS A 146 -8.20 -9.63 -0.92
N GLU A 147 -7.04 -9.58 -0.30
CA GLU A 147 -6.86 -9.15 1.09
C GLU A 147 -7.13 -7.65 1.29
N GLN A 148 -7.00 -6.85 0.23
CA GLN A 148 -7.20 -5.39 0.24
C GLN A 148 -8.59 -4.96 -0.24
N GLU A 149 -9.36 -5.87 -0.83
CA GLU A 149 -10.74 -5.61 -1.26
C GLU A 149 -11.64 -5.02 -0.17
N PRO A 150 -11.59 -5.47 1.10
CA PRO A 150 -12.41 -4.86 2.15
C PRO A 150 -12.13 -3.38 2.37
N ILE A 151 -10.88 -2.93 2.18
CA ILE A 151 -10.51 -1.50 2.29
C ILE A 151 -11.14 -0.71 1.13
N ARG A 152 -11.07 -1.24 -0.09
CA ARG A 152 -11.72 -0.64 -1.28
C ARG A 152 -13.23 -0.53 -1.08
N GLU A 153 -13.88 -1.60 -0.63
CA GLU A 153 -15.31 -1.62 -0.36
C GLU A 153 -15.72 -0.61 0.73
N ALA A 154 -14.91 -0.48 1.77
CA ALA A 154 -15.13 0.52 2.81
C ALA A 154 -15.00 1.96 2.28
N MET A 155 -13.98 2.24 1.43
CA MET A 155 -13.83 3.54 0.76
C MET A 155 -15.03 3.84 -0.15
N GLU A 156 -15.46 2.85 -0.94
CA GLU A 156 -16.63 2.97 -1.81
C GLU A 156 -17.91 3.25 -1.00
N SER A 157 -18.08 2.57 0.14
CA SER A 157 -19.21 2.81 1.06
C SER A 157 -19.22 4.21 1.66
N ILE A 158 -18.04 4.73 2.05
CA ILE A 158 -17.93 6.12 2.53
C ILE A 158 -18.47 7.10 1.49
N LEU A 159 -18.05 6.94 0.22
CA LEU A 159 -18.42 7.89 -0.83
C LEU A 159 -19.86 7.70 -1.31
N SER A 160 -20.20 6.46 -1.71
CA SER A 160 -21.47 6.17 -2.38
C SER A 160 -22.67 6.16 -1.43
N TYR A 161 -22.45 5.94 -0.15
CA TYR A 161 -23.52 5.87 0.85
C TYR A 161 -23.40 6.99 1.88
N ASP A 162 -22.37 7.02 2.71
CA ASP A 162 -22.30 7.92 3.84
C ASP A 162 -22.21 9.39 3.41
N LEU A 163 -21.22 9.76 2.59
CA LEU A 163 -21.04 11.16 2.17
C LEU A 163 -22.08 11.60 1.15
N ALA A 164 -22.51 10.73 0.24
CA ALA A 164 -23.59 11.05 -0.70
C ALA A 164 -24.89 11.39 0.04
N LEU A 165 -25.30 10.56 1.01
CA LEU A 165 -26.49 10.81 1.80
C LEU A 165 -26.33 12.00 2.75
N TYR A 166 -25.13 12.23 3.30
CA TYR A 166 -24.85 13.41 4.08
C TYR A 166 -25.08 14.68 3.27
N LEU A 167 -24.37 14.81 2.13
CA LEU A 167 -24.41 16.03 1.30
C LEU A 167 -25.82 16.31 0.76
N GLN A 168 -26.52 15.26 0.32
CA GLN A 168 -27.87 15.36 -0.18
C GLN A 168 -28.87 15.82 0.90
N ASN A 169 -28.83 15.18 2.09
CA ASN A 169 -29.75 15.46 3.17
C ASN A 169 -29.46 16.82 3.83
N ILE A 170 -28.18 17.18 4.04
CA ILE A 170 -27.85 18.48 4.63
C ILE A 170 -28.25 19.63 3.71
N SER A 171 -28.00 19.51 2.39
CA SER A 171 -28.46 20.51 1.42
C SER A 171 -29.99 20.67 1.41
N LYS A 172 -30.72 19.54 1.49
CA LYS A 172 -32.18 19.57 1.57
C LYS A 172 -32.66 20.22 2.87
N ALA A 173 -32.04 19.87 4.00
CA ALA A 173 -32.39 20.41 5.31
C ALA A 173 -32.21 21.94 5.36
N LEU A 174 -31.09 22.45 4.82
CA LEU A 174 -30.82 23.89 4.76
C LEU A 174 -31.84 24.63 3.90
N LYS A 175 -32.29 24.07 2.77
CA LYS A 175 -33.32 24.64 1.92
C LYS A 175 -34.70 24.66 2.54
N SER A 176 -35.03 23.67 3.36
CA SER A 176 -36.37 23.50 3.95
C SER A 176 -36.49 23.98 5.38
N GLY A 177 -35.38 24.19 6.09
CA GLY A 177 -35.37 24.44 7.54
C GLY A 177 -35.69 23.20 8.37
N ASP A 178 -35.60 21.97 7.79
CA ASP A 178 -35.96 20.72 8.47
C ASP A 178 -34.79 20.22 9.34
N THR A 179 -34.92 20.45 10.63
CA THR A 179 -33.93 20.03 11.63
C THR A 179 -33.84 18.53 11.79
N ALA A 180 -34.89 17.76 11.54
CA ALA A 180 -34.87 16.29 11.66
C ALA A 180 -34.05 15.68 10.52
N THR A 181 -34.19 16.21 9.29
CA THR A 181 -33.35 15.82 8.14
C THR A 181 -31.89 16.23 8.37
N ALA A 182 -31.62 17.39 8.96
CA ALA A 182 -30.27 17.82 9.31
C ALA A 182 -29.62 16.87 10.34
N GLN A 183 -30.34 16.48 11.38
CA GLN A 183 -29.82 15.51 12.34
C GLN A 183 -29.54 14.14 11.72
N THR A 184 -30.40 13.69 10.82
CA THR A 184 -30.17 12.44 10.07
C THR A 184 -28.89 12.55 9.21
N ALA A 185 -28.68 13.68 8.52
CA ALA A 185 -27.47 13.93 7.76
C ALA A 185 -26.20 13.80 8.63
N LEU A 186 -26.20 14.39 9.82
CA LEU A 186 -25.06 14.32 10.73
C LEU A 186 -24.71 12.87 11.16
N THR A 187 -25.69 11.95 11.21
CA THR A 187 -25.39 10.54 11.49
C THR A 187 -24.60 9.88 10.38
N TYR A 188 -24.90 10.20 9.11
CA TYR A 188 -24.10 9.71 7.96
C TYR A 188 -22.68 10.28 7.98
N ARG A 189 -22.52 11.57 8.28
CA ARG A 189 -21.18 12.15 8.45
C ARG A 189 -20.38 11.46 9.54
N ALA A 190 -21.00 11.22 10.69
CA ALA A 190 -20.34 10.50 11.80
C ALA A 190 -19.95 9.07 11.40
N SER A 191 -20.78 8.39 10.62
CA SER A 191 -20.47 7.07 10.05
C SER A 191 -19.28 7.14 9.11
N ALA A 192 -19.25 8.10 8.18
CA ALA A 192 -18.15 8.31 7.26
C ALA A 192 -16.82 8.52 7.98
N LEU A 193 -16.79 9.41 8.98
CA LEU A 193 -15.58 9.69 9.77
C LEU A 193 -15.08 8.47 10.53
N LYS A 194 -15.98 7.68 11.12
CA LYS A 194 -15.65 6.45 11.83
C LYS A 194 -15.05 5.41 10.90
N THR A 195 -15.67 5.20 9.72
CA THR A 195 -15.16 4.25 8.72
C THR A 195 -13.81 4.71 8.16
N TYR A 196 -13.65 6.01 7.92
CA TYR A 196 -12.38 6.61 7.50
C TYR A 196 -11.25 6.32 8.52
N GLU A 197 -11.52 6.50 9.82
CA GLU A 197 -10.56 6.19 10.89
C GLU A 197 -10.14 4.70 10.91
N VAL A 198 -11.09 3.79 10.65
CA VAL A 198 -10.79 2.35 10.54
C VAL A 198 -9.86 2.10 9.36
N ILE A 199 -10.14 2.69 8.20
CA ILE A 199 -9.29 2.56 7.00
C ILE A 199 -7.88 3.13 7.27
N GLU A 200 -7.76 4.29 7.92
CA GLU A 200 -6.46 4.85 8.29
C GLU A 200 -5.64 3.88 9.15
N ASN A 201 -6.29 3.24 10.12
CA ASN A 201 -5.60 2.27 10.99
C ASN A 201 -5.14 1.02 10.21
N GLU A 202 -5.95 0.51 9.29
CA GLU A 202 -5.56 -0.60 8.40
C GLU A 202 -4.39 -0.19 7.50
N MET A 203 -4.45 1.00 6.89
CA MET A 203 -3.36 1.53 6.06
C MET A 203 -2.07 1.73 6.86
N LYS A 204 -2.17 2.16 8.12
CA LYS A 204 -1.02 2.26 9.02
C LYS A 204 -0.42 0.89 9.30
N ALA A 205 -1.22 -0.13 9.57
CA ALA A 205 -0.74 -1.50 9.78
C ALA A 205 -0.01 -2.04 8.54
N ILE A 206 -0.51 -1.77 7.32
CA ILE A 206 0.16 -2.13 6.07
C ILE A 206 1.52 -1.39 5.95
N ALA A 207 1.55 -0.09 6.24
CA ALA A 207 2.78 0.70 6.19
C ALA A 207 3.85 0.17 7.17
N GLU A 208 3.45 -0.17 8.39
CA GLU A 208 4.32 -0.78 9.41
C GLU A 208 4.85 -2.14 8.96
N LYS A 209 3.98 -3.00 8.40
CA LYS A 209 4.38 -4.30 7.85
C LYS A 209 5.43 -4.14 6.74
N LEU A 210 5.23 -3.18 5.84
CA LEU A 210 6.14 -2.89 4.72
C LEU A 210 7.37 -2.05 5.12
N LYS A 211 7.49 -1.65 6.38
CA LYS A 211 8.54 -0.74 6.88
C LYS A 211 8.62 0.55 6.07
N LEU A 212 7.45 1.08 5.70
CA LEU A 212 7.35 2.38 5.05
C LEU A 212 7.51 3.49 6.10
N GLU A 213 8.24 4.56 5.75
CA GLU A 213 8.29 5.74 6.60
C GLU A 213 6.89 6.39 6.67
N THR A 214 6.37 6.54 7.87
CA THR A 214 4.99 7.03 8.11
C THR A 214 4.91 8.55 8.18
N GLY A 215 5.88 9.29 7.64
CA GLY A 215 5.98 10.75 7.74
C GLY A 215 4.71 11.53 7.36
N SER A 216 3.86 10.98 6.49
CA SER A 216 2.61 11.65 6.07
C SER A 216 1.45 11.53 7.10
N TYR A 217 1.53 10.59 8.07
CA TYR A 217 0.53 10.50 9.15
C TYR A 217 0.77 11.51 10.26
N TYR A 218 2.01 11.94 10.47
CA TYR A 218 2.36 12.95 11.47
C TYR A 218 1.74 14.31 11.17
N GLU A 219 1.62 14.68 9.89
CA GLU A 219 1.02 15.97 9.51
C GLU A 219 -0.48 16.01 9.82
N TRP A 220 -1.19 14.89 9.65
CA TRP A 220 -2.61 14.81 9.97
C TRP A 220 -2.90 14.84 11.48
N GLU A 221 -2.09 14.16 12.29
CA GLU A 221 -2.21 14.24 13.75
C GLU A 221 -1.90 15.64 14.27
N LEU A 222 -0.94 16.35 13.66
CA LEU A 222 -0.66 17.74 13.95
C LEU A 222 -1.84 18.65 13.58
N TYR A 223 -2.53 18.37 12.45
CA TYR A 223 -3.71 19.10 12.04
C TYR A 223 -4.90 18.85 12.98
N LYS A 224 -5.18 17.60 13.36
CA LYS A 224 -6.18 17.26 14.39
C LYS A 224 -5.87 17.90 15.76
N ALA A 225 -4.59 17.98 16.11
CA ALA A 225 -4.16 18.61 17.34
C ALA A 225 -4.31 20.13 17.30
N ALA A 226 -4.08 20.76 16.15
CA ALA A 226 -4.31 22.20 15.93
C ALA A 226 -5.80 22.52 15.98
N GLU A 227 -6.66 21.76 15.27
CA GLU A 227 -8.11 21.93 15.29
C GLU A 227 -8.71 21.77 16.70
N LYS A 228 -8.21 20.82 17.49
CA LYS A 228 -8.61 20.62 18.90
C LYS A 228 -8.19 21.78 19.80
N LYS A 229 -7.10 22.46 19.45
CA LYS A 229 -6.58 23.61 20.20
C LYS A 229 -7.40 24.87 19.89
N ASP A 230 -7.78 25.07 18.63
CA ASP A 230 -8.60 26.20 18.19
C ASP A 230 -10.06 26.07 18.66
N SER A 231 -10.66 24.88 18.61
CA SER A 231 -11.99 24.61 19.17
C SER A 231 -12.03 24.78 20.70
N GLY A 232 -10.93 24.50 21.39
CA GLY A 232 -10.78 24.73 22.82
C GLY A 232 -10.63 26.23 23.20
N ALA A 233 -10.05 27.03 22.29
CA ALA A 233 -9.90 28.47 22.48
C ALA A 233 -11.25 29.22 22.28
N VAL A 234 -12.05 28.82 21.29
CA VAL A 234 -13.36 29.41 21.01
C VAL A 234 -14.35 29.15 22.15
N LEU A 235 -14.28 27.98 22.81
CA LEU A 235 -15.10 27.68 23.98
C LEU A 235 -14.74 28.46 25.25
N LYS A 236 -13.50 28.98 25.34
CA LYS A 236 -13.06 29.80 26.48
C LYS A 236 -13.42 31.28 26.34
N THR A 237 -13.41 31.84 25.13
CA THR A 237 -13.78 33.25 24.88
C THR A 237 -15.27 33.48 25.01
N GLY A 238 -16.14 32.50 24.78
CA GLY A 238 -17.61 32.65 24.96
C GLY A 238 -18.10 32.61 26.41
N LYS A 239 -17.24 32.33 27.42
CA LYS A 239 -17.64 32.26 28.84
C LYS A 239 -17.23 33.43 29.69
N GLU A 240 -16.41 34.37 29.21
CA GLU A 240 -15.95 35.53 29.99
C GLU A 240 -16.76 36.83 29.79
N GLU A 241 -17.72 36.90 28.85
CA GLU A 241 -18.49 38.10 28.60
C GLU A 241 -19.87 38.19 29.31
N THR A 242 -20.23 37.23 30.16
CA THR A 242 -21.57 37.26 30.82
C THR A 242 -21.53 37.40 32.36
N SER A 243 -20.45 37.95 32.95
CA SER A 243 -20.39 38.11 34.40
C SER A 243 -20.07 39.53 34.91
N GLU A 244 -20.29 40.58 34.09
CA GLU A 244 -20.28 41.95 34.58
C GLU A 244 -21.48 42.72 34.02
N GLN A 245 -22.64 42.58 34.66
CA GLN A 245 -23.69 43.62 34.81
C GLN A 245 -24.52 43.34 36.06
#